data_e22684ce5f9ff838ffde79f413fdce6c
#
_entry.id   e22684ce5f9ff838ffde79f413fdce6c
#
_cell.length_a   1.000
_cell.length_b   1.000
_cell.length_c   1.000
_cell.angle_alpha   90.00
_cell.angle_beta   90.00
_cell.angle_gamma   90.00
#
_symmetry.space_group_name_H-M   'P 1'
#
loop_
_entity.id
_entity.type
_entity.pdbx_description
1 polymer ?
#
loop_
_entity_poly.entity_id
_entity_poly.type
_entity_poly.pdbx_seq_one_letter_code
_entity_poly.pdbx_strand_id
1 'polypeptide(L)'
;MMTPHSLVAEAKAQITEVSPIRAAQMLQEGALCLDVRETGEHEAECLNGAINIPRGILEFRIGEHPLLSDKERVLLVYCKTGGRSALATLNLQRMGYRNAASLEGGIDAWRNHRLPLHKDTNSYGAK
;
A
#
# COMPACT_ATOMS: atom_id res chain seq x y z
N MET A 1 -26.27 3.05 -9.34
CA MET A 1 -25.68 3.69 -8.16
C MET A 1 -24.43 2.95 -7.73
N MET A 2 -23.36 3.68 -7.50
CA MET A 2 -22.11 3.08 -7.07
C MET A 2 -22.15 2.81 -5.56
N THR A 3 -21.65 1.65 -5.17
CA THR A 3 -21.44 1.30 -3.78
C THR A 3 -19.94 1.23 -3.51
N PRO A 4 -19.50 1.22 -2.25
CA PRO A 4 -18.07 1.01 -1.98
C PRO A 4 -17.55 -0.27 -2.64
N HIS A 5 -18.35 -1.34 -2.60
CA HIS A 5 -17.96 -2.61 -3.22
C HIS A 5 -17.78 -2.47 -4.73
N SER A 6 -18.70 -1.78 -5.43
CA SER A 6 -18.60 -1.63 -6.88
C SER A 6 -17.48 -0.68 -7.27
N LEU A 7 -17.19 0.36 -6.47
CA LEU A 7 -16.04 1.23 -6.70
C LEU A 7 -14.74 0.43 -6.62
N VAL A 8 -14.61 -0.42 -5.62
CA VAL A 8 -13.43 -1.25 -5.45
C VAL A 8 -13.29 -2.25 -6.60
N ALA A 9 -14.40 -2.90 -6.99
CA ALA A 9 -14.38 -3.86 -8.10
C ALA A 9 -13.95 -3.17 -9.40
N GLU A 10 -14.45 -1.97 -9.65
CA GLU A 10 -14.07 -1.20 -10.83
C GLU A 10 -12.58 -0.85 -10.82
N ALA A 11 -12.07 -0.44 -9.66
CA ALA A 11 -10.64 -0.15 -9.53
C ALA A 11 -9.80 -1.39 -9.77
N LYS A 12 -10.19 -2.52 -9.19
CA LYS A 12 -9.44 -3.77 -9.35
C LYS A 12 -9.36 -4.23 -10.81
N ALA A 13 -10.37 -3.90 -11.61
CA ALA A 13 -10.38 -4.25 -13.02
C ALA A 13 -9.34 -3.45 -13.82
N GLN A 14 -8.82 -2.37 -13.29
CA GLN A 14 -7.93 -1.44 -13.99
C GLN A 14 -6.51 -1.42 -13.44
N ILE A 15 -6.23 -2.12 -12.37
CA ILE A 15 -4.92 -2.09 -11.71
C ILE A 15 -4.27 -3.47 -11.77
N THR A 16 -3.01 -3.52 -11.33
CA THR A 16 -2.33 -4.78 -11.09
C THR A 16 -2.48 -5.11 -9.61
N GLU A 17 -3.01 -6.30 -9.32
CA GLU A 17 -3.00 -6.85 -7.98
C GLU A 17 -1.98 -7.98 -7.91
N VAL A 18 -1.29 -8.11 -6.80
CA VAL A 18 -0.30 -9.17 -6.62
C VAL A 18 -0.60 -9.96 -5.35
N SER A 19 -0.30 -11.26 -5.39
CA SER A 19 -0.46 -12.13 -4.23
C SER A 19 0.54 -11.77 -3.14
N PRO A 20 0.31 -12.19 -1.88
CA PRO A 20 1.30 -11.96 -0.84
C PRO A 20 2.67 -12.53 -1.16
N ILE A 21 2.73 -13.71 -1.77
CA ILE A 21 4.01 -14.32 -2.14
C ILE A 21 4.75 -13.48 -3.19
N ARG A 22 4.02 -13.02 -4.22
CA ARG A 22 4.65 -12.16 -5.24
C ARG A 22 5.05 -10.81 -4.63
N ALA A 23 4.22 -10.28 -3.75
CA ALA A 23 4.54 -9.02 -3.06
C ALA A 23 5.84 -9.14 -2.27
N ALA A 24 6.03 -10.25 -1.56
CA ALA A 24 7.26 -10.48 -0.81
C ALA A 24 8.48 -10.49 -1.73
N GLN A 25 8.35 -11.11 -2.91
CA GLN A 25 9.42 -11.10 -3.91
C GLN A 25 9.73 -9.69 -4.39
N MET A 26 8.68 -8.90 -4.66
CA MET A 26 8.86 -7.51 -5.12
C MET A 26 9.63 -6.70 -4.10
N LEU A 27 9.31 -6.87 -2.82
CA LEU A 27 10.00 -6.14 -1.75
C LEU A 27 11.47 -6.55 -1.67
N GLN A 28 11.76 -7.83 -1.85
CA GLN A 28 13.14 -8.31 -1.89
C GLN A 28 13.90 -7.76 -3.08
N GLU A 29 13.18 -7.48 -4.18
CA GLU A 29 13.77 -6.92 -5.39
C GLU A 29 13.91 -5.40 -5.35
N GLY A 30 13.51 -4.77 -4.25
CA GLY A 30 13.70 -3.35 -4.05
C GLY A 30 12.47 -2.48 -4.21
N ALA A 31 11.28 -3.06 -4.38
CA ALA A 31 10.06 -2.28 -4.42
C ALA A 31 9.88 -1.53 -3.11
N LEU A 32 9.34 -0.30 -3.19
CA LEU A 32 8.97 0.45 -1.99
C LEU A 32 7.58 0.02 -1.54
N CYS A 33 7.41 -0.08 -0.23
CA CYS A 33 6.14 -0.50 0.37
C CYS A 33 5.39 0.72 0.89
N LEU A 34 4.14 0.87 0.46
CA LEU A 34 3.30 2.01 0.81
C LEU A 34 2.05 1.54 1.52
N ASP A 35 1.91 1.93 2.79
CA ASP A 35 0.76 1.62 3.64
C ASP A 35 -0.21 2.79 3.58
N VAL A 36 -1.40 2.58 3.01
CA VAL A 36 -2.40 3.65 2.88
C VAL A 36 -3.47 3.58 3.96
N ARG A 37 -3.24 2.79 5.01
CA ARG A 37 -4.14 2.75 6.16
C ARG A 37 -3.91 3.98 7.03
N GLU A 38 -4.78 4.14 8.04
CA GLU A 38 -4.61 5.22 9.01
C GLU A 38 -3.38 4.97 9.86
N THR A 39 -2.83 6.06 10.39
CA THR A 39 -1.57 6.01 11.16
C THR A 39 -1.65 5.04 12.32
N GLY A 40 -2.78 4.99 13.03
CA GLY A 40 -2.95 4.06 14.16
C GLY A 40 -2.87 2.60 13.74
N GLU A 41 -3.41 2.26 12.57
CA GLU A 41 -3.30 0.91 12.05
C GLU A 41 -1.84 0.55 11.75
N HIS A 42 -1.12 1.48 11.14
CA HIS A 42 0.29 1.30 10.80
C HIS A 42 1.15 1.11 12.05
N GLU A 43 0.92 1.94 13.05
CA GLU A 43 1.69 1.85 14.29
C GLU A 43 1.48 0.54 15.03
N ALA A 44 0.26 0.02 14.96
CA ALA A 44 -0.04 -1.24 15.63
C ALA A 44 0.68 -2.41 14.97
N GLU A 45 0.70 -2.45 13.65
CA GLU A 45 1.34 -3.54 12.91
C GLU A 45 1.43 -3.15 11.44
N CYS A 46 2.57 -3.41 10.81
CA CYS A 46 2.78 -3.05 9.42
C CYS A 46 3.76 -4.01 8.75
N LEU A 47 3.89 -3.93 7.44
CA LEU A 47 4.96 -4.60 6.72
C LEU A 47 6.27 -3.86 7.00
N ASN A 48 7.36 -4.61 7.15
CA ASN A 48 8.65 -4.02 7.47
C ASN A 48 9.07 -3.02 6.39
N GLY A 49 9.48 -1.82 6.83
CA GLY A 49 9.94 -0.78 5.91
C GLY A 49 8.82 -0.03 5.21
N ALA A 50 7.56 -0.28 5.53
CA ALA A 50 6.46 0.40 4.89
C ALA A 50 6.44 1.89 5.23
N ILE A 51 6.21 2.71 4.20
CA ILE A 51 6.00 4.14 4.37
C ILE A 51 4.50 4.33 4.52
N ASN A 52 4.08 5.04 5.56
CA ASN A 52 2.66 5.25 5.82
C ASN A 52 2.22 6.63 5.34
N ILE A 53 1.31 6.65 4.39
CA ILE A 53 0.61 7.86 4.00
C ILE A 53 -0.88 7.50 3.94
N PRO A 54 -1.68 7.99 4.90
CA PRO A 54 -3.11 7.65 4.92
C PRO A 54 -3.82 8.02 3.62
N ARG A 55 -4.78 7.18 3.25
CA ARG A 55 -5.49 7.30 1.98
C ARG A 55 -6.04 8.70 1.73
N GLY A 56 -6.53 9.35 2.79
CA GLY A 56 -7.19 10.66 2.66
C GLY A 56 -6.25 11.79 2.26
N ILE A 57 -4.95 11.64 2.44
CA ILE A 57 -3.97 12.69 2.10
C ILE A 57 -2.93 12.19 1.09
N LEU A 58 -3.09 10.97 0.59
CA LEU A 58 -2.08 10.34 -0.26
C LEU A 58 -1.73 11.17 -1.48
N GLU A 59 -2.73 11.59 -2.24
CA GLU A 59 -2.49 12.31 -3.50
C GLU A 59 -1.76 13.63 -3.28
N PHE A 60 -1.99 14.25 -2.13
CA PHE A 60 -1.38 15.53 -1.80
C PHE A 60 0.06 15.40 -1.29
N ARG A 61 0.41 14.24 -0.75
CA ARG A 61 1.68 14.08 -0.03
C ARG A 61 2.70 13.21 -0.73
N ILE A 62 2.27 12.30 -1.61
CA ILE A 62 3.19 11.31 -2.16
C ILE A 62 4.33 11.95 -2.94
N GLY A 63 4.07 13.00 -3.70
CA GLY A 63 5.09 13.67 -4.50
C GLY A 63 6.13 14.43 -3.68
N GLU A 64 5.82 14.71 -2.42
CA GLU A 64 6.72 15.42 -1.51
C GLU A 64 7.67 14.50 -0.77
N HIS A 65 7.40 13.21 -0.77
CA HIS A 65 8.21 12.25 -0.03
C HIS A 65 9.47 11.93 -0.83
N PRO A 66 10.67 12.06 -0.24
CA PRO A 66 11.93 11.89 -0.99
C PRO A 66 12.05 10.55 -1.71
N LEU A 67 11.53 9.48 -1.12
CA LEU A 67 11.62 8.14 -1.71
C LEU A 67 10.51 7.87 -2.73
N LEU A 68 9.41 8.63 -2.68
CA LEU A 68 8.23 8.36 -3.50
C LEU A 68 8.04 9.39 -4.61
N SER A 69 8.90 10.39 -4.70
CA SER A 69 8.79 11.41 -5.73
C SER A 69 9.15 10.87 -7.12
N ASP A 70 9.95 9.81 -7.20
CA ASP A 70 10.30 9.17 -8.46
C ASP A 70 9.18 8.23 -8.89
N LYS A 71 8.41 8.67 -9.87
CA LYS A 71 7.23 7.94 -10.34
C LYS A 71 7.56 6.65 -11.08
N GLU A 72 8.81 6.40 -11.40
CA GLU A 72 9.24 5.17 -12.07
C GLU A 72 9.49 4.03 -11.06
N ARG A 73 9.56 4.32 -9.77
CA ARG A 73 9.80 3.31 -8.77
C ARG A 73 8.67 2.29 -8.72
N VAL A 74 9.02 1.05 -8.46
CA VAL A 74 8.03 0.01 -8.24
C VAL A 74 7.47 0.16 -6.83
N LEU A 75 6.15 0.26 -6.71
CA LEU A 75 5.47 0.43 -5.43
C LEU A 75 4.58 -0.76 -5.17
N LEU A 76 4.66 -1.28 -3.94
CA LEU A 76 3.66 -2.21 -3.42
C LEU A 76 2.77 -1.42 -2.47
N VAL A 77 1.50 -1.26 -2.83
CA VAL A 77 0.52 -0.50 -2.06
C VAL A 77 -0.38 -1.46 -1.31
N TYR A 78 -0.60 -1.23 -0.01
CA TYR A 78 -1.47 -2.13 0.71
C TYR A 78 -2.34 -1.40 1.74
N CYS A 79 -3.43 -2.08 2.12
CA CYS A 79 -4.28 -1.68 3.23
C CYS A 79 -4.64 -2.92 4.04
N LYS A 80 -5.80 -2.95 4.70
CA LYS A 80 -6.17 -4.09 5.54
C LYS A 80 -6.61 -5.29 4.70
N THR A 81 -7.54 -5.08 3.74
CA THR A 81 -8.14 -6.19 2.97
C THR A 81 -8.08 -5.98 1.45
N GLY A 82 -7.49 -4.88 0.99
CA GLY A 82 -7.27 -4.63 -0.43
C GLY A 82 -8.17 -3.58 -1.06
N GLY A 83 -9.21 -3.10 -0.36
CA GLY A 83 -10.13 -2.13 -0.95
C GLY A 83 -9.55 -0.73 -1.05
N ARG A 84 -9.09 -0.18 0.07
CA ARG A 84 -8.49 1.15 0.08
C ARG A 84 -7.26 1.21 -0.84
N SER A 85 -6.45 0.14 -0.85
CA SER A 85 -5.26 0.12 -1.68
C SER A 85 -5.59 -0.02 -3.17
N ALA A 86 -6.69 -0.69 -3.52
CA ALA A 86 -7.12 -0.74 -4.92
C ALA A 86 -7.49 0.66 -5.43
N LEU A 87 -8.27 1.40 -4.64
CA LEU A 87 -8.64 2.78 -5.00
C LEU A 87 -7.40 3.67 -5.06
N ALA A 88 -6.49 3.52 -4.10
CA ALA A 88 -5.24 4.29 -4.07
C ALA A 88 -4.39 3.99 -5.29
N THR A 89 -4.22 2.72 -5.64
CA THR A 89 -3.39 2.31 -6.77
C THR A 89 -3.93 2.88 -8.07
N LEU A 90 -5.25 2.86 -8.26
CA LEU A 90 -5.84 3.45 -9.46
C LEU A 90 -5.51 4.94 -9.56
N ASN A 91 -5.65 5.68 -8.46
CA ASN A 91 -5.33 7.11 -8.49
C ASN A 91 -3.83 7.35 -8.69
N LEU A 92 -2.98 6.53 -8.11
CA LEU A 92 -1.53 6.65 -8.33
C LEU A 92 -1.17 6.45 -9.80
N GLN A 93 -1.82 5.49 -10.47
CA GLN A 93 -1.61 5.32 -11.91
C GLN A 93 -2.00 6.56 -12.68
N ARG A 94 -3.13 7.19 -12.32
CA ARG A 94 -3.57 8.44 -12.95
C ARG A 94 -2.57 9.56 -12.73
N MET A 95 -1.82 9.51 -11.65
CA MET A 95 -0.80 10.51 -11.33
C MET A 95 0.56 10.18 -11.96
N GLY A 96 0.66 9.08 -12.70
CA GLY A 96 1.88 8.71 -13.40
C GLY A 96 2.73 7.65 -12.71
N TYR A 97 2.28 7.09 -11.59
CA TYR A 97 2.97 5.99 -10.91
C TYR A 97 2.56 4.67 -11.57
N ARG A 98 3.11 4.41 -12.74
CA ARG A 98 2.66 3.28 -13.56
C ARG A 98 3.15 1.92 -13.05
N ASN A 99 4.12 1.92 -12.14
CA ASN A 99 4.67 0.68 -11.59
C ASN A 99 4.15 0.38 -10.20
N ALA A 100 2.96 0.90 -9.87
CA ALA A 100 2.30 0.62 -8.61
C ALA A 100 1.41 -0.61 -8.75
N ALA A 101 1.44 -1.48 -7.74
CA ALA A 101 0.58 -2.65 -7.65
C ALA A 101 -0.03 -2.72 -6.26
N SER A 102 -1.23 -3.28 -6.16
CA SER A 102 -1.95 -3.42 -4.90
C SER A 102 -1.78 -4.84 -4.36
N LEU A 103 -1.57 -4.95 -3.06
CA LEU A 103 -1.48 -6.25 -2.39
C LEU A 103 -2.88 -6.84 -2.24
N GLU A 104 -3.13 -7.91 -2.98
CA GLU A 104 -4.42 -8.59 -2.94
C GLU A 104 -4.68 -9.13 -1.54
N GLY A 105 -5.84 -8.81 -0.98
CA GLY A 105 -6.20 -9.23 0.36
C GLY A 105 -5.53 -8.47 1.50
N GLY A 106 -4.62 -7.54 1.19
CA GLY A 106 -4.00 -6.65 2.16
C GLY A 106 -3.16 -7.34 3.22
N ILE A 107 -2.95 -6.63 4.33
CA ILE A 107 -2.14 -7.16 5.43
C ILE A 107 -2.76 -8.43 6.04
N ASP A 108 -4.10 -8.56 5.97
CA ASP A 108 -4.76 -9.77 6.46
C ASP A 108 -4.31 -10.99 5.67
N ALA A 109 -4.26 -10.91 4.34
CA ALA A 109 -3.78 -12.01 3.52
C ALA A 109 -2.29 -12.27 3.73
N TRP A 110 -1.51 -11.21 3.88
CA TRP A 110 -0.08 -11.30 4.19
C TRP A 110 0.14 -12.11 5.48
N ARG A 111 -0.62 -11.77 6.52
CA ARG A 111 -0.56 -12.48 7.80
C ARG A 111 -0.96 -13.94 7.63
N ASN A 112 -2.01 -14.21 6.85
CA ASN A 112 -2.49 -15.58 6.63
C ASN A 112 -1.46 -16.45 5.91
N HIS A 113 -0.58 -15.83 5.14
CA HIS A 113 0.54 -16.53 4.49
C HIS A 113 1.76 -16.63 5.40
N ARG A 114 1.62 -16.22 6.66
CA ARG A 114 2.70 -16.30 7.68
C ARG A 114 3.95 -15.53 7.27
N LEU A 115 3.76 -14.45 6.53
CA LEU A 115 4.85 -13.56 6.18
C LEU A 115 5.14 -12.60 7.34
N PRO A 116 6.37 -12.11 7.47
CA PRO A 116 6.76 -11.34 8.65
C PRO A 116 6.07 -9.99 8.74
N LEU A 117 5.73 -9.62 9.97
CA LEU A 117 5.11 -8.33 10.28
C LEU A 117 6.01 -7.58 11.24
N HIS A 118 5.86 -6.27 11.24
CA HIS A 118 6.66 -5.35 12.03
C HIS A 118 5.74 -4.46 12.85
N LYS A 119 6.19 -4.09 14.05
CA LYS A 119 5.50 -3.09 14.85
C LYS A 119 6.35 -1.83 14.80
N ASP A 120 5.73 -0.72 14.41
CA ASP A 120 6.45 0.55 14.31
C ASP A 120 6.56 1.18 15.69
N THR A 121 7.69 0.91 16.35
CA THR A 121 7.93 1.47 17.67
C THR A 121 8.52 2.88 17.62
N ASN A 122 8.92 3.34 16.45
CA ASN A 122 9.45 4.69 16.30
C ASN A 122 8.40 5.75 16.56
N SER A 123 7.13 5.40 16.37
CA SER A 123 6.03 6.30 16.66
C SER A 123 5.95 6.70 18.12
N TYR A 124 6.62 5.99 18.98
CA TYR A 124 6.67 6.32 20.40
C TYR A 124 7.76 7.34 20.72
N GLY A 125 8.33 7.92 19.70
CA GLY A 125 9.21 9.01 19.92
C GLY A 125 10.48 8.63 20.61
N ALA A 126 11.23 7.79 20.05
CA ALA A 126 12.57 7.50 20.54
C ALA A 126 12.56 7.29 22.04
N LYS A 127 11.63 6.53 22.44
CA LYS A 127 11.58 6.27 23.85
C LYS A 127 12.87 5.89 24.40
#